data_975a548b1d28607d6c7a001cc64e68f7
#
_entry.id   975a548b1d28607d6c7a001cc64e68f7
#
_cell.length_a   1.000
_cell.length_b   1.000
_cell.length_c   1.000
_cell.angle_alpha   90.00
_cell.angle_beta   90.00
_cell.angle_gamma   90.00
#
_symmetry.space_group_name_H-M   'P 1'
#
loop_
_entity.id
_entity.type
_entity.pdbx_description
1 polymer ?
#
loop_
_entity_poly.entity_id
_entity_poly.type
_entity_poly.pdbx_seq_one_letter_code
_entity_poly.pdbx_strand_id
1 'polypeptide(L)'
;MKKSYKMLLAGLAAVSIIGLVACGQSKSTSESKDKKIDFILDWSPNTNHTGLYVAQEKGYFKEAGVDVDIKLPPEDSSSDLIINGKAPFGIYFQDSMAKKLDKGAEITAVAAIVEHNTSGIISKKSAGITSPKDLAGKKYGTWNDPVELGMLKTLVESQGGQFDEVEKVPNNDSNSITPIENGLFDAAWIYHGWDGIMAQT
;
A
#
# COMPACT_ATOMS: atom_id res chain seq x y z
N MET A 1 13.00 -4.86 84.55
CA MET A 1 13.39 -4.87 83.09
C MET A 1 12.46 -5.67 82.18
N LYS A 2 11.28 -6.17 82.59
CA LYS A 2 10.39 -7.00 81.72
C LYS A 2 9.11 -6.26 81.24
N LYS A 3 8.82 -5.05 81.68
CA LYS A 3 7.59 -4.30 81.31
C LYS A 3 7.81 -3.35 80.08
N SER A 4 9.01 -2.91 79.81
CA SER A 4 9.30 -1.97 78.74
C SER A 4 9.33 -2.63 77.33
N TYR A 5 9.61 -3.94 77.25
CA TYR A 5 9.67 -4.68 75.98
C TYR A 5 8.31 -4.97 75.36
N LYS A 6 7.26 -5.09 76.21
CA LYS A 6 5.90 -5.35 75.69
C LYS A 6 5.26 -4.09 75.11
N MET A 7 5.61 -2.93 75.49
CA MET A 7 5.12 -1.67 74.92
C MET A 7 5.82 -1.33 73.59
N LEU A 8 7.07 -1.69 73.38
CA LEU A 8 7.79 -1.48 72.14
C LEU A 8 7.30 -2.41 71.02
N LEU A 9 6.91 -3.63 71.33
CA LEU A 9 6.35 -4.54 70.36
C LEU A 9 4.91 -4.21 69.95
N ALA A 10 4.12 -3.57 70.80
CA ALA A 10 2.77 -3.09 70.45
C ALA A 10 2.79 -1.84 69.54
N GLY A 11 3.82 -0.98 69.67
CA GLY A 11 3.98 0.20 68.83
C GLY A 11 4.40 -0.14 67.39
N LEU A 12 5.22 -1.19 67.19
CA LEU A 12 5.63 -1.63 65.83
C LEU A 12 4.50 -2.36 65.04
N ALA A 13 3.59 -3.02 65.75
CA ALA A 13 2.46 -3.70 65.07
C ALA A 13 1.38 -2.72 64.58
N ALA A 14 1.22 -1.56 65.23
CA ALA A 14 0.25 -0.54 64.81
C ALA A 14 0.67 0.29 63.61
N VAL A 15 1.99 0.47 63.37
CA VAL A 15 2.50 1.20 62.22
C VAL A 15 2.49 0.38 60.91
N SER A 16 2.49 -0.94 61.04
CA SER A 16 2.49 -1.83 59.86
C SER A 16 1.12 -2.00 59.18
N ILE A 17 0.02 -1.56 59.80
CA ILE A 17 -1.35 -1.72 59.23
C ILE A 17 -1.76 -0.49 58.40
N ILE A 18 -1.12 0.66 58.60
CA ILE A 18 -1.44 1.88 57.84
C ILE A 18 -0.74 1.93 56.46
N GLY A 19 0.26 1.09 56.26
CA GLY A 19 1.01 1.02 54.97
C GLY A 19 0.33 0.22 53.85
N LEU A 20 -0.74 -0.53 54.12
CA LEU A 20 -1.38 -1.47 53.15
C LEU A 20 -2.66 -0.95 52.52
N VAL A 21 -3.13 0.26 52.83
CA VAL A 21 -4.35 0.86 52.25
C VAL A 21 -4.01 1.89 51.15
N ALA A 22 -2.73 2.22 50.94
CA ALA A 22 -2.31 3.21 49.93
C ALA A 22 -1.99 2.58 48.53
N CYS A 23 -2.20 1.26 48.32
CA CYS A 23 -2.06 0.61 47.02
C CYS A 23 -3.41 0.22 46.39
N GLY A 24 -4.42 1.06 46.63
CA GLY A 24 -5.74 0.91 46.03
C GLY A 24 -6.02 2.06 45.07
N GLN A 25 -5.97 1.78 43.77
CA GLN A 25 -6.48 2.64 42.71
C GLN A 25 -5.55 3.77 42.21
N SER A 26 -4.34 3.41 41.79
CA SER A 26 -3.84 4.07 40.59
C SER A 26 -4.69 3.57 39.43
N LYS A 27 -5.75 4.29 39.09
CA LYS A 27 -6.18 4.35 37.70
C LYS A 27 -4.96 4.85 36.93
N SER A 28 -4.14 3.95 36.44
CA SER A 28 -3.28 4.26 35.32
C SER A 28 -4.25 4.51 34.15
N THR A 29 -4.66 5.73 33.97
CA THR A 29 -4.90 6.29 32.66
C THR A 29 -3.55 6.21 31.96
N SER A 30 -3.16 5.01 31.49
CA SER A 30 -2.30 4.93 30.37
C SER A 30 -3.08 5.61 29.26
N GLU A 31 -2.82 6.89 29.03
CA GLU A 31 -2.97 7.42 27.68
C GLU A 31 -2.15 6.48 26.81
N SER A 32 -2.81 5.50 26.22
CA SER A 32 -2.24 4.76 25.11
C SER A 32 -2.06 5.82 24.04
N LYS A 33 -0.85 6.36 23.94
CA LYS A 33 -0.49 7.16 22.78
C LYS A 33 -0.74 6.21 21.61
N ASP A 34 -1.71 6.57 20.78
CA ASP A 34 -2.03 5.81 19.57
C ASP A 34 -0.72 5.50 18.85
N LYS A 35 -0.53 4.22 18.53
CA LYS A 35 0.71 3.80 17.87
C LYS A 35 0.74 4.42 16.50
N LYS A 36 1.68 5.33 16.28
CA LYS A 36 1.85 5.99 14.99
C LYS A 36 2.35 4.98 13.94
N ILE A 37 1.67 4.90 12.81
CA ILE A 37 1.93 3.96 11.71
C ILE A 37 2.03 4.75 10.41
N ASP A 38 3.18 4.71 9.77
CA ASP A 38 3.33 5.20 8.40
C ASP A 38 2.80 4.14 7.43
N PHE A 39 1.86 4.53 6.57
CA PHE A 39 1.27 3.67 5.54
C PHE A 39 1.58 4.27 4.16
N ILE A 40 2.33 3.55 3.34
CA ILE A 40 2.82 4.06 2.06
C ILE A 40 1.92 3.59 0.93
N LEU A 41 1.42 4.53 0.12
CA LEU A 41 0.67 4.21 -1.09
C LEU A 41 1.60 3.67 -2.19
N ASP A 42 1.02 3.01 -3.18
CA ASP A 42 1.71 2.52 -4.38
C ASP A 42 1.77 3.58 -5.49
N TRP A 43 0.85 4.55 -5.47
CA TRP A 43 0.71 5.60 -6.48
C TRP A 43 0.07 6.86 -5.90
N SER A 44 -0.17 7.87 -6.74
CA SER A 44 -1.03 9.01 -6.40
C SER A 44 -2.40 8.52 -5.91
N PRO A 45 -3.04 9.22 -4.95
CA PRO A 45 -4.36 8.84 -4.44
C PRO A 45 -5.36 8.56 -5.54
N ASN A 46 -6.02 7.40 -5.48
CA ASN A 46 -6.99 6.96 -6.45
C ASN A 46 -8.08 6.09 -5.81
N THR A 47 -9.02 5.60 -6.59
CA THR A 47 -10.17 4.82 -6.12
C THR A 47 -9.79 3.52 -5.39
N ASN A 48 -8.63 2.91 -5.68
CA ASN A 48 -8.15 1.73 -4.96
C ASN A 48 -7.80 2.05 -3.50
N HIS A 49 -7.51 3.31 -3.18
CA HIS A 49 -7.18 3.78 -1.83
C HIS A 49 -8.40 4.19 -1.01
N THR A 50 -9.63 4.12 -1.56
CA THR A 50 -10.87 4.57 -0.92
C THR A 50 -11.02 3.99 0.49
N GLY A 51 -10.74 2.71 0.69
CA GLY A 51 -10.88 2.05 2.00
C GLY A 51 -10.00 2.67 3.08
N LEU A 52 -8.77 3.07 2.75
CA LEU A 52 -7.85 3.74 3.68
C LEU A 52 -8.36 5.11 4.08
N TYR A 53 -8.76 5.93 3.11
CA TYR A 53 -9.27 7.28 3.37
C TYR A 53 -10.60 7.26 4.10
N VAL A 54 -11.50 6.31 3.80
CA VAL A 54 -12.75 6.12 4.54
C VAL A 54 -12.46 5.70 5.99
N ALA A 55 -11.51 4.81 6.22
CA ALA A 55 -11.13 4.38 7.57
C ALA A 55 -10.55 5.55 8.38
N GLN A 56 -9.75 6.40 7.76
CA GLN A 56 -9.20 7.61 8.38
C GLN A 56 -10.31 8.61 8.71
N GLU A 57 -11.16 8.95 7.74
CA GLU A 57 -12.21 9.95 7.88
C GLU A 57 -13.30 9.52 8.86
N LYS A 58 -13.64 8.22 8.89
CA LYS A 58 -14.61 7.66 9.83
C LYS A 58 -14.03 7.39 11.22
N GLY A 59 -12.72 7.56 11.40
CA GLY A 59 -12.05 7.36 12.70
C GLY A 59 -11.81 5.89 13.07
N TYR A 60 -11.94 4.94 12.15
CA TYR A 60 -11.77 3.51 12.42
C TYR A 60 -10.36 3.15 12.90
N PHE A 61 -9.33 3.84 12.38
CA PHE A 61 -7.96 3.65 12.85
C PHE A 61 -7.82 4.08 14.33
N LYS A 62 -8.42 5.21 14.67
CA LYS A 62 -8.40 5.73 16.03
C LYS A 62 -9.18 4.83 17.00
N GLU A 63 -10.33 4.32 16.57
CA GLU A 63 -11.09 3.32 17.34
C GLU A 63 -10.29 2.04 17.58
N ALA A 64 -9.42 1.67 16.64
CA ALA A 64 -8.49 0.54 16.77
C ALA A 64 -7.23 0.88 17.60
N GLY A 65 -7.08 2.11 18.11
CA GLY A 65 -5.94 2.55 18.91
C GLY A 65 -4.66 2.77 18.09
N VAL A 66 -4.79 3.13 16.81
CA VAL A 66 -3.67 3.44 15.91
C VAL A 66 -3.86 4.80 15.27
N ASP A 67 -2.74 5.51 15.07
CA ASP A 67 -2.66 6.78 14.34
C ASP A 67 -1.95 6.50 13.01
N VAL A 68 -2.73 6.46 11.91
CA VAL A 68 -2.21 6.11 10.58
C VAL A 68 -1.92 7.37 9.77
N ASP A 69 -0.67 7.53 9.35
CA ASP A 69 -0.21 8.58 8.46
C ASP A 69 -0.07 8.00 7.03
N ILE A 70 -1.01 8.35 6.15
CA ILE A 70 -1.04 7.88 4.77
C ILE A 70 -0.12 8.77 3.93
N LYS A 71 0.93 8.17 3.35
CA LYS A 71 1.99 8.85 2.62
C LYS A 71 2.01 8.44 1.15
N LEU A 72 2.34 9.41 0.30
CA LEU A 72 2.65 9.13 -1.10
C LEU A 72 3.90 8.25 -1.21
N PRO A 73 4.01 7.41 -2.25
CA PRO A 73 5.23 6.68 -2.50
C PRO A 73 6.35 7.68 -2.82
N PRO A 74 7.57 7.46 -2.28
CA PRO A 74 8.75 8.18 -2.73
C PRO A 74 9.17 7.67 -4.14
N GLU A 75 10.28 8.20 -4.68
CA GLU A 75 10.90 7.65 -5.90
C GLU A 75 11.22 6.15 -5.75
N ASP A 76 11.64 5.74 -4.54
CA ASP A 76 11.72 4.32 -4.16
C ASP A 76 10.31 3.76 -3.97
N SER A 77 10.11 2.50 -4.34
CA SER A 77 8.80 1.85 -4.16
C SER A 77 8.42 1.70 -2.69
N SER A 78 7.12 1.59 -2.39
CA SER A 78 6.62 1.31 -1.03
C SER A 78 7.28 0.06 -0.43
N SER A 79 7.51 -0.98 -1.24
CA SER A 79 8.16 -2.22 -0.82
C SER A 79 9.60 -2.01 -0.35
N ASP A 80 10.36 -1.10 -0.97
CA ASP A 80 11.74 -0.83 -0.55
C ASP A 80 11.78 -0.15 0.82
N LEU A 81 10.82 0.71 1.13
CA LEU A 81 10.69 1.27 2.48
C LEU A 81 10.35 0.20 3.52
N ILE A 82 9.50 -0.78 3.18
CA ILE A 82 9.13 -1.86 4.09
C ILE A 82 10.30 -2.81 4.31
N ILE A 83 10.97 -3.26 3.25
CA ILE A 83 12.13 -4.15 3.32
C ILE A 83 13.25 -3.53 4.17
N ASN A 84 13.45 -2.21 4.05
CA ASN A 84 14.47 -1.48 4.81
C ASN A 84 13.98 -1.05 6.20
N GLY A 85 12.81 -1.48 6.66
CA GLY A 85 12.26 -1.17 7.98
C GLY A 85 11.90 0.31 8.20
N LYS A 86 11.78 1.09 7.12
CA LYS A 86 11.43 2.53 7.16
C LYS A 86 9.92 2.77 7.26
N ALA A 87 9.10 1.81 6.86
CA ALA A 87 7.66 1.82 7.02
C ALA A 87 7.16 0.40 7.34
N PRO A 88 6.15 0.24 8.23
CA PRO A 88 5.62 -1.07 8.56
C PRO A 88 4.62 -1.61 7.54
N PHE A 89 3.91 -0.73 6.80
CA PHE A 89 2.87 -1.09 5.85
C PHE A 89 2.91 -0.25 4.59
N GLY A 90 2.45 -0.83 3.49
CA GLY A 90 2.24 -0.12 2.23
C GLY A 90 1.48 -0.96 1.22
N ILE A 91 0.96 -0.31 0.19
CA ILE A 91 0.35 -0.98 -0.95
C ILE A 91 1.45 -1.28 -1.96
N TYR A 92 1.36 -2.45 -2.58
CA TYR A 92 2.30 -2.85 -3.61
C TYR A 92 1.62 -3.76 -4.64
N PHE A 93 2.18 -3.81 -5.84
CA PHE A 93 1.67 -4.63 -6.94
C PHE A 93 2.06 -6.09 -6.77
N GLN A 94 1.10 -6.99 -6.99
CA GLN A 94 1.27 -8.43 -6.80
C GLN A 94 2.41 -9.02 -7.65
N ASP A 95 2.49 -8.63 -8.91
CA ASP A 95 3.50 -9.07 -9.87
C ASP A 95 4.92 -8.63 -9.47
N SER A 96 5.05 -7.36 -9.09
CA SER A 96 6.31 -6.79 -8.61
C SER A 96 6.71 -7.36 -7.25
N MET A 97 5.72 -7.66 -6.38
CA MET A 97 5.96 -8.35 -5.11
C MET A 97 6.52 -9.76 -5.34
N ALA A 98 5.96 -10.51 -6.30
CA ALA A 98 6.44 -11.85 -6.64
C ALA A 98 7.93 -11.84 -7.01
N LYS A 99 8.37 -10.86 -7.80
CA LYS A 99 9.79 -10.68 -8.15
C LYS A 99 10.67 -10.39 -6.94
N LYS A 100 10.18 -9.60 -5.98
CA LYS A 100 10.96 -9.29 -4.77
C LYS A 100 11.08 -10.51 -3.87
N LEU A 101 10.00 -11.28 -3.72
CA LEU A 101 10.00 -12.54 -2.98
C LEU A 101 10.95 -13.57 -3.58
N ASP A 102 10.97 -13.71 -4.92
CA ASP A 102 11.90 -14.59 -5.64
C ASP A 102 13.37 -14.23 -5.38
N LYS A 103 13.65 -12.96 -5.12
CA LYS A 103 14.97 -12.45 -4.73
C LYS A 103 15.26 -12.52 -3.22
N GLY A 104 14.37 -13.14 -2.45
CA GLY A 104 14.54 -13.33 -1.01
C GLY A 104 14.15 -12.12 -0.16
N ALA A 105 13.32 -11.19 -0.66
CA ALA A 105 12.86 -10.07 0.15
C ALA A 105 11.94 -10.53 1.29
N GLU A 106 12.16 -10.01 2.48
CA GLU A 106 11.37 -10.31 3.68
C GLU A 106 10.15 -9.38 3.77
N ILE A 107 9.15 -9.64 2.91
CA ILE A 107 7.86 -8.93 2.91
C ILE A 107 6.71 -9.95 2.95
N THR A 108 5.57 -9.54 3.52
CA THR A 108 4.40 -10.41 3.66
C THR A 108 3.16 -9.67 3.16
N ALA A 109 2.37 -10.32 2.29
CA ALA A 109 1.04 -9.85 1.94
C ALA A 109 0.08 -10.12 3.09
N VAL A 110 -0.53 -9.08 3.63
CA VAL A 110 -1.45 -9.16 4.78
C VAL A 110 -2.92 -8.97 4.39
N ALA A 111 -3.17 -8.34 3.23
CA ALA A 111 -4.51 -8.14 2.69
C ALA A 111 -4.45 -7.91 1.17
N ALA A 112 -5.53 -8.22 0.47
CA ALA A 112 -5.76 -7.81 -0.91
C ALA A 112 -6.63 -6.55 -0.92
N ILE A 113 -6.20 -5.52 -1.69
CA ILE A 113 -6.96 -4.27 -1.84
C ILE A 113 -8.08 -4.44 -2.86
N VAL A 114 -7.80 -5.16 -3.95
CA VAL A 114 -8.78 -5.53 -4.99
C VAL A 114 -8.86 -7.03 -5.13
N GLU A 115 -10.05 -7.55 -5.34
CA GLU A 115 -10.30 -9.01 -5.40
C GLU A 115 -9.78 -9.64 -6.70
N HIS A 116 -9.86 -8.89 -7.80
CA HIS A 116 -9.46 -9.35 -9.14
C HIS A 116 -8.48 -8.37 -9.77
N ASN A 117 -7.64 -8.89 -10.69
CA ASN A 117 -6.79 -8.03 -11.50
C ASN A 117 -7.66 -7.11 -12.36
N THR A 118 -7.42 -5.82 -12.28
CA THR A 118 -8.13 -4.77 -13.00
C THR A 118 -7.31 -4.15 -14.12
N SER A 119 -6.11 -4.67 -14.39
CA SER A 119 -5.25 -4.15 -15.45
C SER A 119 -5.71 -4.60 -16.85
N GLY A 120 -5.39 -3.80 -17.83
CA GLY A 120 -5.69 -4.08 -19.23
C GLY A 120 -4.99 -3.13 -20.17
N ILE A 121 -5.16 -3.35 -21.47
CA ILE A 121 -4.67 -2.44 -22.51
C ILE A 121 -5.86 -1.65 -23.04
N ILE A 122 -5.73 -0.32 -23.05
CA ILE A 122 -6.70 0.60 -23.64
C ILE A 122 -6.16 1.18 -24.96
N SER A 123 -7.06 1.41 -25.91
CA SER A 123 -6.78 2.12 -27.16
C SER A 123 -8.02 2.84 -27.65
N LYS A 124 -7.85 3.82 -28.56
CA LYS A 124 -8.99 4.33 -29.33
C LYS A 124 -9.55 3.25 -30.25
N LYS A 125 -10.87 3.20 -30.42
CA LYS A 125 -11.50 2.32 -31.41
C LYS A 125 -10.96 2.55 -32.82
N SER A 126 -10.63 3.79 -33.17
CA SER A 126 -10.05 4.18 -34.45
C SER A 126 -8.64 3.65 -34.69
N ALA A 127 -7.91 3.23 -33.64
CA ALA A 127 -6.59 2.61 -33.78
C ALA A 127 -6.64 1.19 -34.35
N GLY A 128 -7.84 0.56 -34.33
CA GLY A 128 -8.06 -0.78 -34.89
C GLY A 128 -7.39 -1.91 -34.10
N ILE A 129 -7.06 -1.66 -32.83
CA ILE A 129 -6.46 -2.66 -31.93
C ILE A 129 -7.60 -3.42 -31.26
N THR A 130 -7.79 -4.66 -31.62
CA THR A 130 -8.85 -5.57 -31.13
C THR A 130 -8.29 -6.76 -30.35
N SER A 131 -7.01 -7.01 -30.51
CA SER A 131 -6.28 -8.05 -29.80
C SER A 131 -4.82 -7.64 -29.58
N PRO A 132 -4.10 -8.27 -28.65
CA PRO A 132 -2.70 -7.94 -28.38
C PRO A 132 -1.77 -8.01 -29.61
N LYS A 133 -1.99 -8.89 -30.55
CA LYS A 133 -1.20 -8.99 -31.79
C LYS A 133 -1.28 -7.74 -32.68
N ASP A 134 -2.41 -6.99 -32.57
CA ASP A 134 -2.63 -5.78 -33.39
C ASP A 134 -1.79 -4.59 -32.91
N LEU A 135 -1.02 -4.75 -31.81
CA LEU A 135 -0.05 -3.78 -31.33
C LEU A 135 1.22 -3.73 -32.19
N ALA A 136 1.48 -4.75 -33.02
CA ALA A 136 2.59 -4.71 -33.99
C ALA A 136 2.45 -3.49 -34.90
N GLY A 137 3.52 -2.68 -35.02
CA GLY A 137 3.53 -1.43 -35.77
C GLY A 137 2.77 -0.26 -35.13
N LYS A 138 2.31 -0.40 -33.89
CA LYS A 138 1.63 0.65 -33.12
C LYS A 138 2.54 1.23 -32.05
N LYS A 139 2.24 2.47 -31.64
CA LYS A 139 2.88 3.15 -30.53
C LYS A 139 2.21 2.71 -29.22
N TYR A 140 3.00 2.14 -28.34
CA TYR A 140 2.57 1.73 -27.03
C TYR A 140 3.22 2.60 -25.94
N GLY A 141 2.39 3.30 -25.18
CA GLY A 141 2.82 4.09 -24.02
C GLY A 141 3.24 3.17 -22.87
N THR A 142 4.49 3.24 -22.45
CA THR A 142 5.09 2.36 -21.43
C THR A 142 5.75 3.15 -20.32
N TRP A 143 5.69 2.62 -19.10
CA TRP A 143 6.51 3.08 -17.96
C TRP A 143 7.92 2.48 -17.99
N ASN A 144 8.21 1.67 -19.02
CA ASN A 144 9.48 0.98 -19.18
C ASN A 144 9.82 0.02 -18.01
N ASP A 145 8.79 -0.49 -17.34
CA ASP A 145 8.96 -1.50 -16.31
C ASP A 145 9.18 -2.88 -16.92
N PRO A 146 10.19 -3.65 -16.47
CA PRO A 146 10.48 -4.98 -17.03
C PRO A 146 9.34 -5.99 -16.85
N VAL A 147 8.47 -5.84 -15.83
CA VAL A 147 7.30 -6.71 -15.65
C VAL A 147 6.24 -6.38 -16.68
N GLU A 148 5.90 -5.10 -16.83
CA GLU A 148 4.98 -4.61 -17.85
C GLU A 148 5.38 -5.10 -19.24
N LEU A 149 6.63 -4.84 -19.63
CA LEU A 149 7.13 -5.23 -20.93
C LEU A 149 7.17 -6.76 -21.14
N GLY A 150 7.51 -7.52 -20.10
CA GLY A 150 7.47 -8.99 -20.14
C GLY A 150 6.06 -9.54 -20.30
N MET A 151 5.08 -8.95 -19.62
CA MET A 151 3.66 -9.32 -19.76
C MET A 151 3.14 -8.93 -21.14
N LEU A 152 3.43 -7.73 -21.62
CA LEU A 152 3.05 -7.26 -22.96
C LEU A 152 3.62 -8.17 -24.04
N LYS A 153 4.91 -8.53 -23.95
CA LYS A 153 5.55 -9.48 -24.85
C LYS A 153 4.81 -10.81 -24.90
N THR A 154 4.54 -11.37 -23.72
CA THR A 154 3.82 -12.64 -23.61
C THR A 154 2.43 -12.56 -24.25
N LEU A 155 1.69 -11.47 -24.02
CA LEU A 155 0.36 -11.26 -24.60
C LEU A 155 0.41 -11.17 -26.13
N VAL A 156 1.32 -10.36 -26.68
CA VAL A 156 1.46 -10.15 -28.10
C VAL A 156 1.86 -11.46 -28.82
N GLU A 157 2.90 -12.11 -28.32
CA GLU A 157 3.46 -13.32 -28.94
C GLU A 157 2.50 -14.53 -28.81
N SER A 158 1.77 -14.67 -27.69
CA SER A 158 0.78 -15.74 -27.51
C SER A 158 -0.36 -15.70 -28.52
N GLN A 159 -0.58 -14.54 -29.14
CA GLN A 159 -1.61 -14.33 -30.17
C GLN A 159 -1.03 -14.29 -31.62
N GLY A 160 0.25 -14.63 -31.76
CA GLY A 160 0.94 -14.63 -33.03
C GLY A 160 1.39 -13.26 -33.53
N GLY A 161 1.41 -12.24 -32.66
CA GLY A 161 1.99 -10.93 -32.96
C GLY A 161 3.50 -10.91 -32.75
N GLN A 162 4.13 -9.83 -33.16
CA GLN A 162 5.57 -9.61 -33.04
C GLN A 162 5.84 -8.47 -32.04
N PHE A 163 6.33 -8.78 -30.84
CA PHE A 163 6.59 -7.78 -29.82
C PHE A 163 7.66 -6.77 -30.23
N ASP A 164 8.65 -7.18 -31.02
CA ASP A 164 9.72 -6.32 -31.49
C ASP A 164 9.22 -5.22 -32.44
N GLU A 165 8.07 -5.41 -33.08
CA GLU A 165 7.42 -4.43 -33.95
C GLU A 165 6.59 -3.40 -33.17
N VAL A 166 6.38 -3.58 -31.87
CA VAL A 166 5.69 -2.61 -31.01
C VAL A 166 6.63 -1.43 -30.72
N GLU A 167 6.25 -0.22 -31.15
CA GLU A 167 7.00 0.99 -30.83
C GLU A 167 6.76 1.40 -29.37
N LYS A 168 7.79 1.33 -28.50
CA LYS A 168 7.70 1.71 -27.08
C LYS A 168 7.92 3.20 -26.93
N VAL A 169 6.90 3.93 -26.47
CA VAL A 169 6.95 5.37 -26.21
C VAL A 169 6.88 5.60 -24.70
N PRO A 170 7.84 6.30 -24.08
CA PRO A 170 7.78 6.58 -22.64
C PRO A 170 6.51 7.33 -22.26
N ASN A 171 5.77 6.80 -21.30
CA ASN A 171 4.63 7.45 -20.67
C ASN A 171 5.05 7.94 -19.28
N ASN A 172 5.28 9.25 -19.14
CA ASN A 172 5.65 9.89 -17.88
C ASN A 172 4.45 10.57 -17.19
N ASP A 173 3.27 10.48 -17.80
CA ASP A 173 2.06 11.09 -17.26
C ASP A 173 1.42 10.20 -16.17
N SER A 174 0.69 10.83 -15.26
CA SER A 174 -0.06 10.14 -14.21
C SER A 174 -1.28 9.36 -14.73
N ASN A 175 -1.71 9.61 -15.99
CA ASN A 175 -2.78 8.90 -16.68
C ASN A 175 -2.38 8.60 -18.13
N SER A 176 -3.03 7.61 -18.72
CA SER A 176 -2.77 7.20 -20.11
C SER A 176 -3.81 7.75 -21.10
N ILE A 177 -4.90 8.33 -20.62
CA ILE A 177 -6.03 8.73 -21.49
C ILE A 177 -5.68 9.96 -22.30
N THR A 178 -5.24 11.04 -21.65
CA THR A 178 -4.87 12.30 -22.31
C THR A 178 -3.79 12.13 -23.38
N PRO A 179 -2.67 11.39 -23.14
CA PRO A 179 -1.69 11.10 -24.18
C PRO A 179 -2.27 10.33 -25.38
N ILE A 180 -3.16 9.35 -25.15
CA ILE A 180 -3.85 8.62 -26.23
C ILE A 180 -4.77 9.56 -27.02
N GLU A 181 -5.52 10.42 -26.34
CA GLU A 181 -6.38 11.41 -27.01
C GLU A 181 -5.61 12.38 -27.89
N ASN A 182 -4.43 12.79 -27.42
CA ASN A 182 -3.53 13.67 -28.16
C ASN A 182 -2.72 12.94 -29.25
N GLY A 183 -2.84 11.61 -29.39
CA GLY A 183 -2.16 10.82 -30.40
C GLY A 183 -0.65 10.64 -30.15
N LEU A 184 -0.21 10.78 -28.90
CA LEU A 184 1.18 10.56 -28.53
C LEU A 184 1.52 9.07 -28.68
N PHE A 185 0.60 8.20 -28.28
CA PHE A 185 0.66 6.75 -28.53
C PHE A 185 -0.76 6.19 -28.78
N ASP A 186 -0.82 4.98 -29.35
CA ASP A 186 -2.08 4.35 -29.80
C ASP A 186 -2.74 3.53 -28.70
N ALA A 187 -1.93 2.98 -27.77
CA ALA A 187 -2.37 2.12 -26.67
C ALA A 187 -1.46 2.26 -25.45
N ALA A 188 -1.98 1.93 -24.29
CA ALA A 188 -1.21 1.87 -23.04
C ALA A 188 -1.83 0.89 -22.07
N TRP A 189 -1.03 0.45 -21.07
CA TRP A 189 -1.53 -0.26 -19.91
C TRP A 189 -2.30 0.68 -18.99
N ILE A 190 -3.42 0.19 -18.48
CA ILE A 190 -4.27 0.92 -17.53
C ILE A 190 -4.78 -0.01 -16.43
N TYR A 191 -5.30 0.61 -15.38
CA TYR A 191 -6.15 -0.07 -14.40
C TYR A 191 -7.59 0.41 -14.56
N HIS A 192 -8.54 -0.53 -14.71
CA HIS A 192 -9.93 -0.22 -15.01
C HIS A 192 -10.58 0.71 -13.98
N GLY A 193 -10.28 0.51 -12.69
CA GLY A 193 -10.81 1.35 -11.61
C GLY A 193 -10.26 2.79 -11.58
N TRP A 194 -9.28 3.11 -12.41
CA TRP A 194 -8.68 4.43 -12.56
C TRP A 194 -8.88 4.96 -13.98
N ASP A 195 -7.92 4.72 -14.89
CA ASP A 195 -7.98 5.21 -16.27
C ASP A 195 -9.20 4.67 -17.04
N GLY A 196 -9.62 3.42 -16.76
CA GLY A 196 -10.77 2.84 -17.43
C GLY A 196 -12.09 3.55 -17.11
N ILE A 197 -12.25 4.07 -15.90
CA ILE A 197 -13.39 4.91 -15.53
C ILE A 197 -13.24 6.31 -16.14
N MET A 198 -12.05 6.89 -16.08
CA MET A 198 -11.75 8.20 -16.67
C MET A 198 -12.08 8.23 -18.18
N ALA A 199 -11.80 7.14 -18.90
CA ALA A 199 -12.09 7.04 -20.34
C ALA A 199 -13.59 6.97 -20.69
N GLN A 200 -14.47 6.84 -19.70
CA GLN A 200 -15.94 6.77 -19.89
C GLN A 200 -16.62 8.11 -19.62
N THR A 201 -15.90 9.09 -19.08
CA THR A 201 -16.42 10.43 -18.74
C THR A 201 -16.07 11.45 -19.81
#